data_68445952094bbecba862bfad7c55921b
#
_entry.id   68445952094bbecba862bfad7c55921b
#
_cell.length_a   1.000
_cell.length_b   1.000
_cell.length_c   1.000
_cell.angle_alpha   90.00
_cell.angle_beta   90.00
_cell.angle_gamma   90.00
#
_symmetry.space_group_name_H-M   'P 1'
#
loop_
_entity.id
_entity.type
_entity.pdbx_description
1 polymer ?
#
loop_
_entity_poly.entity_id
_entity_poly.type
_entity_poly.pdbx_seq_one_letter_code
_entity_poly.pdbx_strand_id
1 'polypeptide(L)'
;MDAVIEDKVYQDKMLVDVSRTFALTIPQLPDKLREVVANGYLLCRIADTIEDEPTLSLDQKNIFSKAFTQVVKGDKSAQSFAKDLYPLLSDQMLPAERELILNTSRVIRVTHSFTPPQRAALERCVRIMCDGMPRFQRSASLKGLEDMIAMDKYCYFVAGVVGEMLTELFCDYSPEVHENCDGLRKLTLSFGQGLQMTNILKDIWDDRERGVCWLPRSVFEKAHFNLEDLTPNQYSSTFGEGFQYLISIAHTHLQNALAYTLLIPSKEVGIRRFCLWAIGFAILTLRKLHHHQDFSSGNQVKISRRSVKITIFLTNLAANHDRVLKFLFSLAAKGIPLSPLKTPQISYGK
;
A
#
# COMPACT_ATOMS: atom_id res chain seq x y z
N MET A 1 -29.24 -15.54 -0.08
CA MET A 1 -28.31 -15.58 1.08
C MET A 1 -27.08 -16.44 0.77
N ASP A 2 -27.27 -17.57 0.10
CA ASP A 2 -26.17 -18.52 -0.20
C ASP A 2 -25.09 -17.96 -1.12
N ALA A 3 -25.44 -17.21 -2.17
CA ALA A 3 -24.47 -16.64 -3.11
C ALA A 3 -23.47 -15.66 -2.48
N VAL A 4 -23.88 -14.84 -1.51
CA VAL A 4 -22.98 -13.91 -0.81
C VAL A 4 -22.05 -14.67 0.13
N ILE A 5 -22.49 -15.75 0.73
CA ILE A 5 -21.66 -16.61 1.58
C ILE A 5 -20.58 -17.28 0.73
N GLU A 6 -20.92 -17.83 -0.42
CA GLU A 6 -19.97 -18.41 -1.38
C GLU A 6 -18.98 -17.37 -1.90
N ASP A 7 -19.43 -16.13 -2.11
CA ASP A 7 -18.56 -15.03 -2.56
C ASP A 7 -17.58 -14.56 -1.46
N LYS A 8 -17.96 -14.63 -0.18
CA LYS A 8 -17.03 -14.38 0.95
C LYS A 8 -15.96 -15.47 1.05
N VAL A 9 -16.33 -16.75 0.87
CA VAL A 9 -15.36 -17.85 0.81
C VAL A 9 -14.38 -17.66 -0.38
N TYR A 10 -14.90 -17.25 -1.53
CA TYR A 10 -14.07 -16.89 -2.68
C TYR A 10 -13.12 -15.76 -2.36
N GLN A 11 -13.60 -14.70 -1.70
CA GLN A 11 -12.79 -13.54 -1.29
C GLN A 11 -11.62 -13.95 -0.40
N ASP A 12 -11.87 -14.79 0.62
CA ASP A 12 -10.83 -15.27 1.55
C ASP A 12 -9.73 -16.08 0.80
N LYS A 13 -10.14 -16.94 -0.14
CA LYS A 13 -9.21 -17.67 -0.99
C LYS A 13 -8.40 -16.71 -1.89
N MET A 14 -9.10 -15.83 -2.60
CA MET A 14 -8.47 -14.90 -3.53
C MET A 14 -7.46 -13.97 -2.85
N LEU A 15 -7.73 -13.53 -1.62
CA LEU A 15 -6.79 -12.76 -0.81
C LEU A 15 -5.43 -13.46 -0.65
N VAL A 16 -5.43 -14.78 -0.45
CA VAL A 16 -4.20 -15.58 -0.33
C VAL A 16 -3.46 -15.67 -1.67
N ASP A 17 -4.20 -15.79 -2.76
CA ASP A 17 -3.64 -16.00 -4.09
C ASP A 17 -3.04 -14.70 -4.67
N VAL A 18 -3.60 -13.51 -4.35
CA VAL A 18 -3.13 -12.21 -4.87
C VAL A 18 -2.29 -11.39 -3.89
N SER A 19 -2.09 -11.87 -2.65
CA SER A 19 -1.30 -11.14 -1.64
C SER A 19 -0.40 -12.05 -0.83
N ARG A 20 0.84 -11.60 -0.62
CA ARG A 20 1.77 -12.27 0.31
C ARG A 20 1.69 -11.67 1.72
N THR A 21 1.72 -10.35 1.83
CA THR A 21 1.79 -9.63 3.11
C THR A 21 0.40 -9.49 3.73
N PHE A 22 -0.58 -9.04 2.95
CA PHE A 22 -1.92 -8.78 3.47
C PHE A 22 -2.71 -10.07 3.73
N ALA A 23 -2.38 -11.18 3.05
CA ALA A 23 -2.86 -12.51 3.40
C ALA A 23 -2.46 -12.95 4.83
N LEU A 24 -1.40 -12.37 5.40
CA LEU A 24 -1.00 -12.61 6.79
C LEU A 24 -1.66 -11.62 7.75
N THR A 25 -1.73 -10.34 7.38
CA THR A 25 -2.15 -9.27 8.29
C THR A 25 -3.67 -9.14 8.41
N ILE A 26 -4.42 -9.20 7.30
CA ILE A 26 -5.88 -9.07 7.30
C ILE A 26 -6.59 -10.11 8.19
N PRO A 27 -6.16 -11.40 8.24
CA PRO A 27 -6.75 -12.38 9.15
C PRO A 27 -6.62 -12.08 10.64
N GLN A 28 -5.79 -11.09 11.02
CA GLN A 28 -5.66 -10.66 12.42
C GLN A 28 -6.83 -9.78 12.89
N LEU A 29 -7.54 -9.18 11.94
CA LEU A 29 -8.67 -8.31 12.23
C LEU A 29 -9.87 -9.12 12.76
N PRO A 30 -10.72 -8.50 13.61
CA PRO A 30 -12.02 -9.11 13.99
C PRO A 30 -12.88 -9.44 12.77
N ASP A 31 -13.66 -10.51 12.81
CA ASP A 31 -14.33 -11.08 11.65
C ASP A 31 -15.08 -10.09 10.76
N LYS A 32 -15.94 -9.23 11.34
CA LYS A 32 -16.70 -8.24 10.58
C LYS A 32 -15.79 -7.20 9.89
N LEU A 33 -14.73 -6.78 10.57
CA LEU A 33 -13.76 -5.84 10.03
C LEU A 33 -12.86 -6.51 8.98
N ARG A 34 -12.48 -7.79 9.22
CA ARG A 34 -11.73 -8.60 8.27
C ARG A 34 -12.45 -8.71 6.93
N GLU A 35 -13.76 -8.97 6.93
CA GLU A 35 -14.53 -9.10 5.69
C GLU A 35 -14.48 -7.85 4.84
N VAL A 36 -14.71 -6.67 5.42
CA VAL A 36 -14.72 -5.41 4.67
C VAL A 36 -13.32 -4.97 4.25
N VAL A 37 -12.29 -5.20 5.08
CA VAL A 37 -10.89 -4.87 4.73
C VAL A 37 -10.36 -5.81 3.64
N ALA A 38 -10.70 -7.11 3.68
CA ALA A 38 -10.36 -8.04 2.61
C ALA A 38 -11.00 -7.64 1.28
N ASN A 39 -12.27 -7.22 1.31
CA ASN A 39 -12.95 -6.70 0.12
C ASN A 39 -12.27 -5.44 -0.42
N GLY A 40 -11.98 -4.47 0.46
CA GLY A 40 -11.25 -3.26 0.09
C GLY A 40 -9.89 -3.56 -0.54
N TYR A 41 -9.15 -4.54 -0.01
CA TYR A 41 -7.90 -5.00 -0.61
C TYR A 41 -8.10 -5.54 -2.04
N LEU A 42 -9.12 -6.39 -2.27
CA LEU A 42 -9.40 -6.92 -3.61
C LEU A 42 -9.83 -5.83 -4.59
N LEU A 43 -10.61 -4.84 -4.14
CA LEU A 43 -10.97 -3.68 -4.97
C LEU A 43 -9.72 -2.86 -5.36
N CYS A 44 -8.83 -2.59 -4.41
CA CYS A 44 -7.55 -1.91 -4.69
C CYS A 44 -6.70 -2.74 -5.67
N ARG A 45 -6.64 -4.07 -5.50
CA ARG A 45 -5.89 -4.96 -6.40
C ARG A 45 -6.43 -4.94 -7.83
N ILE A 46 -7.77 -4.86 -8.02
CA ILE A 46 -8.36 -4.68 -9.35
C ILE A 46 -7.92 -3.34 -9.98
N ALA A 47 -7.90 -2.26 -9.18
CA ALA A 47 -7.44 -0.96 -9.66
C ALA A 47 -5.95 -0.98 -10.04
N ASP A 48 -5.09 -1.60 -9.19
CA ASP A 48 -3.66 -1.79 -9.48
C ASP A 48 -3.44 -2.62 -10.74
N THR A 49 -4.23 -3.69 -10.93
CA THR A 49 -4.15 -4.56 -12.12
C THR A 49 -4.42 -3.78 -13.42
N ILE A 50 -5.38 -2.84 -13.40
CA ILE A 50 -5.64 -1.97 -14.56
C ILE A 50 -4.44 -1.03 -14.81
N GLU A 51 -3.86 -0.49 -13.72
CA GLU A 51 -2.71 0.40 -13.81
C GLU A 51 -1.48 -0.30 -14.37
N ASP A 52 -1.17 -1.49 -13.84
CA ASP A 52 0.06 -2.23 -14.12
C ASP A 52 0.02 -2.98 -15.46
N GLU A 53 -1.16 -3.16 -16.08
CA GLU A 53 -1.30 -3.95 -17.31
C GLU A 53 -0.53 -3.32 -18.48
N PRO A 54 0.51 -3.98 -19.01
CA PRO A 54 1.37 -3.40 -20.04
C PRO A 54 0.71 -3.36 -21.44
N THR A 55 -0.30 -4.21 -21.70
CA THR A 55 -0.98 -4.26 -23.00
C THR A 55 -2.04 -3.18 -23.16
N LEU A 56 -2.48 -2.56 -22.06
CA LEU A 56 -3.43 -1.46 -22.10
C LEU A 56 -2.72 -0.14 -22.44
N SER A 57 -3.23 0.57 -23.44
CA SER A 57 -2.82 1.95 -23.68
C SER A 57 -3.23 2.86 -22.51
N LEU A 58 -2.60 4.03 -22.38
CA LEU A 58 -2.94 5.01 -21.35
C LEU A 58 -4.41 5.44 -21.39
N ASP A 59 -5.00 5.53 -22.59
CA ASP A 59 -6.41 5.85 -22.74
C ASP A 59 -7.30 4.69 -22.28
N GLN A 60 -6.95 3.45 -22.59
CA GLN A 60 -7.66 2.27 -22.11
C GLN A 60 -7.58 2.17 -20.59
N LYS A 61 -6.40 2.37 -19.98
CA LYS A 61 -6.24 2.43 -18.50
C LYS A 61 -7.19 3.46 -17.88
N ASN A 62 -7.26 4.66 -18.46
CA ASN A 62 -8.17 5.71 -17.99
C ASN A 62 -9.66 5.35 -18.15
N ILE A 63 -10.03 4.72 -19.29
CA ILE A 63 -11.40 4.25 -19.54
C ILE A 63 -11.80 3.18 -18.53
N PHE A 64 -10.95 2.15 -18.32
CA PHE A 64 -11.26 1.05 -17.41
C PHE A 64 -11.22 1.50 -15.94
N SER A 65 -10.32 2.39 -15.54
CA SER A 65 -10.31 2.98 -14.18
C SER A 65 -11.62 3.72 -13.88
N LYS A 66 -12.09 4.56 -14.80
CA LYS A 66 -13.39 5.26 -14.69
C LYS A 66 -14.57 4.28 -14.68
N ALA A 67 -14.53 3.27 -15.55
CA ALA A 67 -15.55 2.24 -15.59
C ALA A 67 -15.59 1.44 -14.26
N PHE A 68 -14.45 1.12 -13.69
CA PHE A 68 -14.36 0.41 -12.42
C PHE A 68 -14.94 1.22 -11.26
N THR A 69 -14.68 2.53 -11.21
CA THR A 69 -15.32 3.42 -10.23
C THR A 69 -16.85 3.34 -10.30
N GLN A 70 -17.42 3.35 -11.51
CA GLN A 70 -18.87 3.19 -11.71
C GLN A 70 -19.38 1.81 -11.31
N VAL A 71 -18.58 0.76 -11.53
CA VAL A 71 -18.90 -0.61 -11.11
C VAL A 71 -18.96 -0.72 -9.58
N VAL A 72 -17.99 -0.16 -8.87
CA VAL A 72 -17.96 -0.17 -7.40
C VAL A 72 -19.14 0.56 -6.82
N LYS A 73 -19.52 1.70 -7.42
CA LYS A 73 -20.70 2.49 -7.04
C LYS A 73 -22.03 1.75 -7.34
N GLY A 74 -22.05 0.83 -8.31
CA GLY A 74 -23.24 0.13 -8.77
C GLY A 74 -23.93 0.74 -9.98
N ASP A 75 -23.35 1.75 -10.58
CA ASP A 75 -23.89 2.44 -11.78
C ASP A 75 -23.58 1.65 -13.07
N LYS A 76 -22.64 0.69 -13.05
CA LYS A 76 -22.23 -0.14 -14.19
C LYS A 76 -22.15 -1.63 -13.80
N SER A 77 -22.47 -2.51 -14.74
CA SER A 77 -22.38 -3.94 -14.55
C SER A 77 -20.95 -4.42 -14.38
N ALA A 78 -20.64 -5.09 -13.26
CA ALA A 78 -19.35 -5.72 -13.01
C ALA A 78 -19.06 -6.87 -14.01
N GLN A 79 -20.10 -7.57 -14.46
CA GLN A 79 -19.96 -8.65 -15.44
C GLN A 79 -19.60 -8.11 -16.83
N SER A 80 -20.21 -6.99 -17.27
CA SER A 80 -19.85 -6.33 -18.52
C SER A 80 -18.43 -5.78 -18.44
N PHE A 81 -18.05 -5.15 -17.33
CA PHE A 81 -16.69 -4.65 -17.10
C PHE A 81 -15.64 -5.78 -17.23
N ALA A 82 -15.86 -6.91 -16.54
CA ALA A 82 -14.95 -8.04 -16.62
C ALA A 82 -14.87 -8.62 -18.05
N LYS A 83 -15.99 -8.74 -18.77
CA LYS A 83 -16.05 -9.20 -20.13
C LYS A 83 -15.27 -8.31 -21.09
N ASP A 84 -15.32 -7.01 -20.90
CA ASP A 84 -14.65 -6.02 -21.76
C ASP A 84 -13.14 -5.94 -21.47
N LEU A 85 -12.73 -6.07 -20.19
CA LEU A 85 -11.32 -5.95 -19.78
C LEU A 85 -10.53 -7.25 -19.96
N TYR A 86 -11.11 -8.40 -19.58
CA TYR A 86 -10.40 -9.69 -19.52
C TYR A 86 -9.67 -10.10 -20.81
N PRO A 87 -10.25 -9.91 -22.03
CA PRO A 87 -9.56 -10.26 -23.29
C PRO A 87 -8.35 -9.37 -23.61
N LEU A 88 -8.21 -8.23 -22.94
CA LEU A 88 -7.13 -7.26 -23.15
C LEU A 88 -5.96 -7.47 -22.20
N LEU A 89 -6.08 -8.40 -21.25
CA LEU A 89 -5.01 -8.68 -20.28
C LEU A 89 -3.91 -9.52 -20.91
N SER A 90 -2.66 -9.18 -20.60
CA SER A 90 -1.48 -9.89 -21.11
C SER A 90 -1.40 -11.33 -20.59
N ASP A 91 -0.80 -12.22 -21.36
CA ASP A 91 -0.54 -13.61 -20.95
C ASP A 91 0.51 -13.71 -19.83
N GLN A 92 1.27 -12.64 -19.59
CA GLN A 92 2.28 -12.56 -18.54
C GLN A 92 1.68 -12.21 -17.18
N MET A 93 0.41 -11.76 -17.13
CA MET A 93 -0.30 -11.48 -15.87
C MET A 93 -0.42 -12.73 -15.02
N LEU A 94 -0.29 -12.56 -13.70
CA LEU A 94 -0.46 -13.67 -12.77
C LEU A 94 -1.86 -14.31 -12.90
N PRO A 95 -1.96 -15.64 -12.94
CA PRO A 95 -3.25 -16.33 -13.08
C PRO A 95 -4.30 -15.89 -12.04
N ALA A 96 -3.87 -15.65 -10.80
CA ALA A 96 -4.75 -15.18 -9.72
C ALA A 96 -5.33 -13.77 -9.98
N GLU A 97 -4.55 -12.86 -10.57
CA GLU A 97 -5.03 -11.52 -10.93
C GLU A 97 -6.00 -11.58 -12.11
N ARG A 98 -5.74 -12.42 -13.11
CA ARG A 98 -6.70 -12.69 -14.20
C ARG A 98 -8.02 -13.25 -13.67
N GLU A 99 -7.94 -14.21 -12.73
CA GLU A 99 -9.12 -14.80 -12.07
C GLU A 99 -9.90 -13.75 -11.28
N LEU A 100 -9.20 -12.85 -10.57
CA LEU A 100 -9.83 -11.75 -9.84
C LEU A 100 -10.61 -10.82 -10.76
N ILE A 101 -10.03 -10.42 -11.91
CA ILE A 101 -10.73 -9.60 -12.92
C ILE A 101 -11.97 -10.31 -13.45
N LEU A 102 -11.85 -11.59 -13.83
CA LEU A 102 -12.96 -12.38 -14.34
C LEU A 102 -14.13 -12.47 -13.33
N ASN A 103 -13.82 -12.56 -12.05
CA ASN A 103 -14.76 -12.67 -10.95
C ASN A 103 -15.08 -11.35 -10.24
N THR A 104 -14.83 -10.19 -10.87
CA THR A 104 -15.15 -8.87 -10.30
C THR A 104 -16.58 -8.80 -9.76
N SER A 105 -17.55 -9.45 -10.42
CA SER A 105 -18.94 -9.48 -9.98
C SER A 105 -19.14 -10.09 -8.58
N ARG A 106 -18.31 -11.05 -8.19
CA ARG A 106 -18.35 -11.67 -6.84
C ARG A 106 -17.88 -10.67 -5.79
N VAL A 107 -16.76 -9.97 -6.07
CA VAL A 107 -16.23 -8.92 -5.18
C VAL A 107 -17.24 -7.80 -4.98
N ILE A 108 -17.90 -7.36 -6.05
CA ILE A 108 -18.91 -6.29 -5.99
C ILE A 108 -20.17 -6.71 -5.23
N ARG A 109 -20.64 -7.95 -5.35
CA ARG A 109 -21.77 -8.43 -4.53
C ARG A 109 -21.45 -8.38 -3.04
N VAL A 110 -20.23 -8.76 -2.64
CA VAL A 110 -19.75 -8.61 -1.26
C VAL A 110 -19.68 -7.13 -0.87
N THR A 111 -19.13 -6.25 -1.72
CA THR A 111 -19.09 -4.80 -1.48
C THR A 111 -20.48 -4.24 -1.17
N HIS A 112 -21.48 -4.61 -1.97
CA HIS A 112 -22.84 -4.11 -1.82
C HIS A 112 -23.60 -4.74 -0.63
N SER A 113 -23.06 -5.76 0.01
CA SER A 113 -23.63 -6.34 1.24
C SER A 113 -23.23 -5.59 2.52
N PHE A 114 -22.25 -4.67 2.46
CA PHE A 114 -21.80 -3.89 3.60
C PHE A 114 -22.73 -2.72 3.94
N THR A 115 -22.53 -2.16 5.13
CA THR A 115 -23.28 -0.97 5.59
C THR A 115 -22.99 0.25 4.71
N PRO A 116 -23.91 1.24 4.64
CA PRO A 116 -23.67 2.45 3.83
C PRO A 116 -22.37 3.19 4.16
N PRO A 117 -21.95 3.39 5.44
CA PRO A 117 -20.66 3.99 5.75
C PRO A 117 -19.47 3.20 5.22
N GLN A 118 -19.48 1.87 5.35
CA GLN A 118 -18.42 1.00 4.86
C GLN A 118 -18.31 1.06 3.33
N ARG A 119 -19.44 1.00 2.62
CA ARG A 119 -19.47 1.16 1.15
C ARG A 119 -18.92 2.52 0.73
N ALA A 120 -19.33 3.60 1.40
CA ALA A 120 -18.85 4.94 1.09
C ALA A 120 -17.32 5.06 1.24
N ALA A 121 -16.73 4.45 2.28
CA ALA A 121 -15.29 4.41 2.47
C ALA A 121 -14.58 3.66 1.33
N LEU A 122 -15.10 2.49 0.93
CA LEU A 122 -14.57 1.69 -0.19
C LEU A 122 -14.67 2.43 -1.52
N GLU A 123 -15.84 2.98 -1.84
CA GLU A 123 -16.10 3.75 -3.06
C GLU A 123 -15.17 4.96 -3.17
N ARG A 124 -15.02 5.71 -2.06
CA ARG A 124 -14.14 6.88 -2.00
C ARG A 124 -12.69 6.48 -2.27
N CYS A 125 -12.21 5.41 -1.64
CA CYS A 125 -10.86 4.91 -1.84
C CYS A 125 -10.60 4.55 -3.30
N VAL A 126 -11.44 3.69 -3.89
CA VAL A 126 -11.28 3.24 -5.28
C VAL A 126 -11.37 4.42 -6.25
N ARG A 127 -12.32 5.34 -6.04
CA ARG A 127 -12.47 6.53 -6.91
C ARG A 127 -11.19 7.38 -6.91
N ILE A 128 -10.62 7.65 -5.73
CA ILE A 128 -9.41 8.47 -5.63
C ILE A 128 -8.21 7.76 -6.26
N MET A 129 -8.04 6.45 -6.04
CA MET A 129 -6.99 5.64 -6.68
C MET A 129 -7.13 5.70 -8.21
N CYS A 130 -8.31 5.36 -8.74
CA CYS A 130 -8.60 5.33 -10.18
C CYS A 130 -8.47 6.70 -10.86
N ASP A 131 -8.72 7.79 -10.14
CA ASP A 131 -8.53 9.15 -10.66
C ASP A 131 -7.06 9.60 -10.63
N GLY A 132 -6.29 9.14 -9.65
CA GLY A 132 -4.92 9.58 -9.42
C GLY A 132 -3.85 8.80 -10.18
N MET A 133 -3.89 7.48 -10.12
CA MET A 133 -2.85 6.61 -10.69
C MET A 133 -2.59 6.84 -12.19
N PRO A 134 -3.61 6.97 -13.08
CA PRO A 134 -3.35 7.20 -14.50
C PRO A 134 -2.63 8.51 -14.81
N ARG A 135 -2.67 9.50 -13.92
CA ARG A 135 -1.97 10.80 -14.11
C ARG A 135 -0.46 10.60 -14.00
N PHE A 136 -0.01 9.77 -13.06
CA PHE A 136 1.40 9.46 -12.86
C PHE A 136 1.94 8.52 -13.95
N GLN A 137 1.14 7.57 -14.42
CA GLN A 137 1.50 6.69 -15.53
C GLN A 137 1.80 7.47 -16.83
N ARG A 138 1.08 8.56 -17.10
CA ARG A 138 1.32 9.41 -18.29
C ARG A 138 2.69 10.08 -18.29
N SER A 139 3.22 10.42 -17.12
CA SER A 139 4.52 11.08 -16.94
C SER A 139 5.62 10.13 -16.47
N ALA A 140 5.30 8.85 -16.30
CA ALA A 140 6.24 7.85 -15.85
C ALA A 140 7.41 7.70 -16.83
N SER A 141 8.63 7.73 -16.32
CA SER A 141 9.86 7.57 -17.10
C SER A 141 11.02 7.22 -16.17
N LEU A 142 12.16 6.88 -16.74
CA LEU A 142 13.40 6.64 -15.99
C LEU A 142 13.98 7.91 -15.34
N LYS A 143 13.51 9.11 -15.73
CA LYS A 143 13.90 10.40 -15.11
C LYS A 143 13.43 10.55 -13.68
N GLY A 144 12.49 9.74 -13.25
CA GLY A 144 11.86 9.85 -11.94
C GLY A 144 10.77 10.94 -11.85
N LEU A 145 10.16 11.01 -10.67
CA LEU A 145 9.23 12.08 -10.33
C LEU A 145 9.95 13.42 -10.18
N GLU A 146 9.25 14.53 -10.36
CA GLU A 146 9.87 15.87 -10.33
C GLU A 146 10.55 16.15 -8.99
N ASP A 147 9.83 15.98 -7.89
CA ASP A 147 10.30 16.31 -6.54
C ASP A 147 9.61 15.45 -5.46
N MET A 148 9.92 15.73 -4.19
CA MET A 148 9.28 15.09 -3.03
C MET A 148 7.76 15.31 -3.00
N ILE A 149 7.26 16.45 -3.46
CA ILE A 149 5.82 16.74 -3.48
C ILE A 149 5.12 15.82 -4.48
N ALA A 150 5.73 15.58 -5.64
CA ALA A 150 5.22 14.63 -6.63
C ALA A 150 5.22 13.19 -6.08
N MET A 151 6.29 12.80 -5.36
CA MET A 151 6.38 11.49 -4.69
C MET A 151 5.32 11.33 -3.60
N ASP A 152 5.11 12.35 -2.77
CA ASP A 152 4.08 12.35 -1.73
C ASP A 152 2.67 12.20 -2.33
N LYS A 153 2.40 12.91 -3.44
CA LYS A 153 1.14 12.79 -4.18
C LYS A 153 0.95 11.37 -4.76
N TYR A 154 1.99 10.81 -5.37
CA TYR A 154 1.93 9.44 -5.87
C TYR A 154 1.64 8.45 -4.73
N CYS A 155 2.40 8.51 -3.64
CA CYS A 155 2.17 7.66 -2.46
C CYS A 155 0.77 7.85 -1.87
N TYR A 156 0.20 9.07 -1.92
CA TYR A 156 -1.17 9.31 -1.47
C TYR A 156 -2.18 8.52 -2.31
N PHE A 157 -2.11 8.63 -3.64
CA PHE A 157 -3.07 7.96 -4.51
C PHE A 157 -2.97 6.43 -4.48
N VAL A 158 -1.77 5.88 -4.24
CA VAL A 158 -1.55 4.43 -4.23
C VAL A 158 -1.78 3.81 -2.84
N ALA A 159 -1.45 4.52 -1.75
CA ALA A 159 -1.47 3.95 -0.41
C ALA A 159 -2.05 4.85 0.67
N GLY A 160 -1.88 6.18 0.58
CA GLY A 160 -2.39 7.12 1.58
C GLY A 160 -3.91 7.06 1.70
N VAL A 161 -4.63 7.02 0.57
CA VAL A 161 -6.09 6.89 0.53
C VAL A 161 -6.57 5.55 1.11
N VAL A 162 -5.78 4.48 0.98
CA VAL A 162 -6.07 3.18 1.62
C VAL A 162 -5.97 3.33 3.14
N GLY A 163 -4.99 4.08 3.64
CA GLY A 163 -4.89 4.43 5.06
C GLY A 163 -6.13 5.17 5.56
N GLU A 164 -6.65 6.16 4.79
CA GLU A 164 -7.88 6.87 5.13
C GLU A 164 -9.09 5.93 5.18
N MET A 165 -9.27 5.07 4.19
CA MET A 165 -10.31 4.05 4.16
C MET A 165 -10.23 3.12 5.40
N LEU A 166 -9.05 2.61 5.73
CA LEU A 166 -8.86 1.76 6.91
C LEU A 166 -9.20 2.50 8.19
N THR A 167 -8.81 3.77 8.32
CA THR A 167 -9.12 4.59 9.49
C THR A 167 -10.63 4.77 9.66
N GLU A 168 -11.36 5.04 8.57
CA GLU A 168 -12.83 5.13 8.61
C GLU A 168 -13.47 3.81 9.04
N LEU A 169 -13.00 2.69 8.48
CA LEU A 169 -13.50 1.36 8.84
C LEU A 169 -13.20 0.98 10.30
N PHE A 170 -12.03 1.35 10.83
CA PHE A 170 -11.68 1.11 12.23
C PHE A 170 -12.52 1.94 13.18
N CYS A 171 -12.78 3.21 12.83
CA CYS A 171 -13.62 4.11 13.60
C CYS A 171 -15.11 3.70 13.56
N ASP A 172 -15.59 3.13 12.42
CA ASP A 172 -16.95 2.58 12.29
C ASP A 172 -17.12 1.30 13.11
N TYR A 173 -16.05 0.48 13.20
CA TYR A 173 -16.09 -0.81 13.88
C TYR A 173 -16.09 -0.69 15.41
N SER A 174 -15.26 0.17 16.01
CA SER A 174 -15.05 0.25 17.46
C SER A 174 -15.32 1.66 17.99
N PRO A 175 -16.29 1.81 18.93
CA PRO A 175 -16.55 3.09 19.60
C PRO A 175 -15.31 3.68 20.27
N GLU A 176 -14.46 2.84 20.85
CA GLU A 176 -13.25 3.32 21.53
C GLU A 176 -12.15 3.75 20.54
N VAL A 177 -12.08 3.14 19.36
CA VAL A 177 -11.23 3.65 18.27
C VAL A 177 -11.79 4.98 17.77
N HIS A 178 -13.13 5.11 17.71
CA HIS A 178 -13.82 6.34 17.30
C HIS A 178 -13.44 7.54 18.16
N GLU A 179 -13.28 7.38 19.48
CA GLU A 179 -12.84 8.43 20.40
C GLU A 179 -11.49 9.05 19.98
N ASN A 180 -10.61 8.28 19.33
CA ASN A 180 -9.29 8.71 18.89
C ASN A 180 -9.24 9.05 17.38
N CYS A 181 -10.38 9.09 16.68
CA CYS A 181 -10.45 9.20 15.23
C CYS A 181 -9.72 10.42 14.68
N ASP A 182 -9.82 11.58 15.33
CA ASP A 182 -9.13 12.80 14.90
C ASP A 182 -7.61 12.69 14.99
N GLY A 183 -7.11 12.00 16.02
CA GLY A 183 -5.68 11.68 16.15
C GLY A 183 -5.22 10.71 15.05
N LEU A 184 -6.01 9.67 14.79
CA LEU A 184 -5.75 8.68 13.74
C LEU A 184 -5.73 9.34 12.35
N ARG A 185 -6.70 10.20 12.04
CA ARG A 185 -6.76 10.93 10.76
C ARG A 185 -5.53 11.79 10.47
N LYS A 186 -4.92 12.38 11.52
CA LYS A 186 -3.69 13.18 11.38
C LYS A 186 -2.47 12.36 10.98
N LEU A 187 -2.45 11.06 11.30
CA LEU A 187 -1.31 10.18 11.10
C LEU A 187 -1.52 9.16 9.97
N THR A 188 -2.76 9.00 9.51
CA THR A 188 -3.12 7.95 8.54
C THR A 188 -2.34 8.04 7.23
N LEU A 189 -2.11 9.24 6.71
CA LEU A 189 -1.35 9.44 5.47
C LEU A 189 0.10 8.98 5.65
N SER A 190 0.73 9.32 6.79
CA SER A 190 2.08 8.84 7.10
C SER A 190 2.17 7.32 7.12
N PHE A 191 1.12 6.63 7.58
CA PHE A 191 1.11 5.16 7.58
C PHE A 191 1.22 4.61 6.15
N GLY A 192 0.35 5.05 5.24
CA GLY A 192 0.37 4.66 3.84
C GLY A 192 1.68 5.05 3.15
N GLN A 193 2.14 6.29 3.34
CA GLN A 193 3.38 6.80 2.76
C GLN A 193 4.61 6.00 3.21
N GLY A 194 4.72 5.67 4.50
CA GLY A 194 5.84 4.88 5.02
C GLY A 194 5.94 3.50 4.39
N LEU A 195 4.81 2.82 4.20
CA LEU A 195 4.76 1.53 3.52
C LEU A 195 5.09 1.67 2.03
N GLN A 196 4.49 2.64 1.35
CA GLN A 196 4.67 2.80 -0.10
C GLN A 196 6.09 3.26 -0.45
N MET A 197 6.66 4.22 0.28
CA MET A 197 8.06 4.60 0.11
C MET A 197 9.00 3.41 0.30
N THR A 198 8.73 2.55 1.30
CA THR A 198 9.53 1.33 1.51
C THR A 198 9.45 0.39 0.30
N ASN A 199 8.27 0.26 -0.32
CA ASN A 199 8.10 -0.54 -1.54
C ASN A 199 8.85 0.11 -2.73
N ILE A 200 8.68 1.41 -2.97
CA ILE A 200 9.40 2.13 -4.05
C ILE A 200 10.91 1.94 -3.92
N LEU A 201 11.46 2.10 -2.72
CA LEU A 201 12.89 1.93 -2.48
C LEU A 201 13.37 0.48 -2.67
N LYS A 202 12.55 -0.50 -2.32
CA LYS A 202 12.86 -1.93 -2.47
C LYS A 202 12.76 -2.40 -3.91
N ASP A 203 11.75 -1.92 -4.65
CA ASP A 203 11.38 -2.42 -5.96
C ASP A 203 11.93 -1.56 -7.12
N ILE A 204 12.92 -0.69 -6.82
CA ILE A 204 13.54 0.24 -7.79
C ILE A 204 14.01 -0.46 -9.08
N TRP A 205 14.51 -1.68 -9.00
CA TRP A 205 14.99 -2.44 -10.15
C TRP A 205 13.86 -3.04 -10.97
N ASP A 206 12.86 -3.60 -10.30
CA ASP A 206 11.66 -4.15 -10.96
C ASP A 206 10.88 -3.02 -11.67
N ASP A 207 10.83 -1.81 -11.07
CA ASP A 207 10.22 -0.62 -11.68
C ASP A 207 11.02 -0.15 -12.91
N ARG A 208 12.34 -0.12 -12.81
CA ARG A 208 13.21 0.27 -13.94
C ARG A 208 13.14 -0.70 -15.12
N GLU A 209 13.01 -1.99 -14.88
CA GLU A 209 12.75 -2.99 -15.93
C GLU A 209 11.44 -2.71 -16.67
N ARG A 210 10.45 -2.13 -16.00
CA ARG A 210 9.18 -1.66 -16.60
C ARG A 210 9.28 -0.28 -17.24
N GLY A 211 10.47 0.35 -17.24
CA GLY A 211 10.72 1.67 -17.83
C GLY A 211 10.28 2.85 -16.97
N VAL A 212 10.04 2.64 -15.66
CA VAL A 212 9.58 3.68 -14.74
C VAL A 212 10.53 3.86 -13.55
N CYS A 213 10.52 5.05 -12.97
CA CYS A 213 11.23 5.38 -11.74
C CYS A 213 10.33 6.27 -10.88
N TRP A 214 10.05 5.85 -9.66
CA TRP A 214 9.20 6.60 -8.72
C TRP A 214 10.01 7.43 -7.71
N LEU A 215 11.34 7.51 -7.89
CA LEU A 215 12.20 8.34 -7.04
C LEU A 215 12.11 9.82 -7.43
N PRO A 216 12.19 10.75 -6.46
CA PRO A 216 12.11 12.20 -6.72
C PRO A 216 13.43 12.71 -7.29
N ARG A 217 13.45 13.09 -8.56
CA ARG A 217 14.66 13.57 -9.30
C ARG A 217 15.41 14.68 -8.57
N SER A 218 14.70 15.67 -8.04
CA SER A 218 15.31 16.81 -7.37
C SER A 218 16.15 16.44 -6.13
N VAL A 219 15.94 15.29 -5.53
CA VAL A 219 16.76 14.77 -4.41
C VAL A 219 18.11 14.30 -4.93
N PHE A 220 18.14 13.60 -6.05
CA PHE A 220 19.34 13.03 -6.64
C PHE A 220 20.16 14.08 -7.39
N GLU A 221 19.51 15.06 -8.05
CA GLU A 221 20.18 16.21 -8.66
C GLU A 221 20.98 17.03 -7.62
N LYS A 222 20.45 17.20 -6.41
CA LYS A 222 21.17 17.84 -5.29
C LYS A 222 22.39 17.05 -4.84
N ALA A 223 22.37 15.74 -5.00
CA ALA A 223 23.51 14.86 -4.76
C ALA A 223 24.38 14.69 -6.01
N HIS A 224 24.18 15.49 -7.06
CA HIS A 224 24.90 15.42 -8.33
C HIS A 224 24.81 14.05 -9.03
N PHE A 225 23.64 13.42 -8.96
CA PHE A 225 23.35 12.14 -9.61
C PHE A 225 22.14 12.26 -10.54
N ASN A 226 22.25 11.75 -11.77
CA ASN A 226 21.13 11.65 -12.69
C ASN A 226 20.49 10.26 -12.59
N LEU A 227 19.18 10.19 -12.31
CA LEU A 227 18.45 8.92 -12.18
C LEU A 227 18.45 8.09 -13.47
N GLU A 228 18.59 8.69 -14.66
CA GLU A 228 18.66 7.93 -15.91
C GLU A 228 19.93 7.06 -15.97
N ASP A 229 21.01 7.48 -15.30
CA ASP A 229 22.30 6.75 -15.27
C ASP A 229 22.32 5.61 -14.25
N LEU A 230 21.25 5.44 -13.46
CA LEU A 230 21.18 4.37 -12.48
C LEU A 230 21.12 2.99 -13.16
N THR A 231 22.16 2.18 -12.94
CA THR A 231 22.32 0.84 -13.51
C THR A 231 22.61 -0.20 -12.43
N PRO A 232 22.10 -1.45 -12.57
CA PRO A 232 22.39 -2.52 -11.63
C PRO A 232 23.91 -2.78 -11.53
N ASN A 233 24.37 -3.14 -10.33
CA ASN A 233 25.78 -3.45 -10.03
C ASN A 233 26.78 -2.29 -10.26
N GLN A 234 26.29 -1.06 -10.41
CA GLN A 234 27.13 0.14 -10.49
C GLN A 234 26.73 1.12 -9.36
N TYR A 235 27.18 0.81 -8.15
CA TYR A 235 26.91 1.68 -7.02
C TYR A 235 27.67 3.02 -7.15
N SER A 236 26.95 4.10 -6.90
CA SER A 236 27.51 5.46 -6.80
C SER A 236 27.25 6.02 -5.40
N SER A 237 28.27 6.61 -4.78
CA SER A 237 28.13 7.30 -3.48
C SER A 237 27.13 8.45 -3.56
N THR A 238 27.08 9.16 -4.69
CA THR A 238 26.14 10.28 -4.92
C THR A 238 24.69 9.77 -5.01
N PHE A 239 24.45 8.62 -5.65
CA PHE A 239 23.16 7.95 -5.56
C PHE A 239 22.86 7.57 -4.11
N GLY A 240 23.82 7.00 -3.39
CA GLY A 240 23.70 6.59 -2.00
C GLY A 240 23.24 7.70 -1.08
N GLU A 241 23.72 8.94 -1.26
CA GLU A 241 23.30 10.12 -0.48
C GLU A 241 21.80 10.40 -0.63
N GLY A 242 21.30 10.48 -1.85
CA GLY A 242 19.87 10.67 -2.13
C GLY A 242 19.02 9.51 -1.61
N PHE A 243 19.51 8.29 -1.78
CA PHE A 243 18.82 7.08 -1.33
C PHE A 243 18.72 7.02 0.20
N GLN A 244 19.79 7.37 0.93
CA GLN A 244 19.79 7.47 2.40
C GLN A 244 18.83 8.54 2.90
N TYR A 245 18.75 9.68 2.22
CA TYR A 245 17.79 10.71 2.56
C TYR A 245 16.34 10.17 2.46
N LEU A 246 16.00 9.46 1.38
CA LEU A 246 14.67 8.86 1.23
C LEU A 246 14.38 7.77 2.27
N ILE A 247 15.37 6.94 2.62
CA ILE A 247 15.26 5.99 3.73
C ILE A 247 14.93 6.70 5.03
N SER A 248 15.58 7.85 5.32
CA SER A 248 15.33 8.62 6.54
C SER A 248 13.94 9.23 6.61
N ILE A 249 13.39 9.67 5.48
CA ILE A 249 12.00 10.15 5.36
C ILE A 249 11.02 8.99 5.56
N ALA A 250 11.22 7.85 4.90
CA ALA A 250 10.39 6.67 5.07
C ALA A 250 10.40 6.16 6.54
N HIS A 251 11.55 6.22 7.21
CA HIS A 251 11.66 5.90 8.64
C HIS A 251 10.79 6.84 9.49
N THR A 252 10.80 8.14 9.22
CA THR A 252 9.95 9.12 9.95
C THR A 252 8.46 8.81 9.73
N HIS A 253 8.06 8.46 8.52
CA HIS A 253 6.69 8.02 8.25
C HIS A 253 6.33 6.73 9.00
N LEU A 254 7.23 5.75 9.09
CA LEU A 254 6.98 4.52 9.88
C LEU A 254 6.95 4.79 11.38
N GLN A 255 7.68 5.79 11.88
CA GLN A 255 7.57 6.25 13.27
C GLN A 255 6.17 6.84 13.54
N ASN A 256 5.63 7.64 12.61
CA ASN A 256 4.26 8.13 12.67
C ASN A 256 3.23 6.99 12.55
N ALA A 257 3.50 5.97 11.74
CA ALA A 257 2.66 4.78 11.64
C ALA A 257 2.61 3.99 12.97
N LEU A 258 3.73 3.91 13.69
CA LEU A 258 3.73 3.36 15.04
C LEU A 258 2.90 4.24 15.99
N ALA A 259 3.05 5.58 15.94
CA ALA A 259 2.25 6.50 16.75
C ALA A 259 0.76 6.34 16.44
N TYR A 260 0.36 6.21 15.18
CA TYR A 260 -0.99 5.85 14.75
C TYR A 260 -1.48 4.57 15.45
N THR A 261 -0.68 3.50 15.39
CA THR A 261 -1.05 2.21 15.99
C THR A 261 -1.23 2.29 17.49
N LEU A 262 -0.46 3.12 18.18
CA LEU A 262 -0.54 3.32 19.62
C LEU A 262 -1.74 4.17 20.06
N LEU A 263 -2.37 4.94 19.15
CA LEU A 263 -3.67 5.60 19.40
C LEU A 263 -4.84 4.59 19.37
N ILE A 264 -4.68 3.43 18.74
CA ILE A 264 -5.67 2.36 18.79
C ILE A 264 -5.66 1.77 20.20
N PRO A 265 -6.82 1.65 20.89
CA PRO A 265 -6.89 1.09 22.23
C PRO A 265 -6.20 -0.27 22.34
N SER A 266 -5.49 -0.51 23.45
CA SER A 266 -4.70 -1.74 23.65
C SER A 266 -5.54 -3.02 23.64
N LYS A 267 -6.84 -2.93 23.93
CA LYS A 267 -7.78 -4.05 23.86
C LYS A 267 -8.14 -4.45 22.42
N GLU A 268 -7.97 -3.55 21.44
CA GLU A 268 -8.17 -3.82 20.02
C GLU A 268 -6.96 -4.53 19.41
N VAL A 269 -6.62 -5.67 20.01
CA VAL A 269 -5.39 -6.44 19.69
C VAL A 269 -5.32 -6.82 18.23
N GLY A 270 -6.45 -7.17 17.61
CA GLY A 270 -6.51 -7.57 16.20
C GLY A 270 -6.10 -6.43 15.26
N ILE A 271 -6.64 -5.23 15.47
CA ILE A 271 -6.30 -4.04 14.68
C ILE A 271 -4.84 -3.65 14.90
N ARG A 272 -4.36 -3.67 16.16
CA ARG A 272 -2.95 -3.41 16.46
C ARG A 272 -2.01 -4.40 15.77
N ARG A 273 -2.31 -5.71 15.78
CA ARG A 273 -1.50 -6.73 15.10
C ARG A 273 -1.45 -6.51 13.59
N PHE A 274 -2.59 -6.21 12.97
CA PHE A 274 -2.66 -5.86 11.55
C PHE A 274 -1.68 -4.73 11.21
N CYS A 275 -1.68 -3.64 11.97
CA CYS A 275 -0.79 -2.51 11.78
C CYS A 275 0.68 -2.86 12.09
N LEU A 276 0.94 -3.51 13.24
CA LEU A 276 2.30 -3.79 13.74
C LEU A 276 3.08 -4.73 12.82
N TRP A 277 2.41 -5.71 12.19
CA TRP A 277 3.10 -6.60 11.27
C TRP A 277 3.55 -5.86 10.02
N ALA A 278 2.68 -5.03 9.45
CA ALA A 278 3.02 -4.21 8.29
C ALA A 278 4.21 -3.26 8.59
N ILE A 279 4.16 -2.54 9.72
CA ILE A 279 5.23 -1.64 10.17
C ILE A 279 6.53 -2.43 10.41
N GLY A 280 6.44 -3.57 11.11
CA GLY A 280 7.58 -4.41 11.44
C GLY A 280 8.29 -4.95 10.19
N PHE A 281 7.53 -5.36 9.17
CA PHE A 281 8.12 -5.80 7.90
C PHE A 281 8.75 -4.63 7.15
N ALA A 282 8.12 -3.47 7.14
CA ALA A 282 8.63 -2.28 6.47
C ALA A 282 9.93 -1.78 7.11
N ILE A 283 9.99 -1.63 8.44
CA ILE A 283 11.19 -1.11 9.11
C ILE A 283 12.40 -2.07 8.96
N LEU A 284 12.17 -3.39 8.98
CA LEU A 284 13.22 -4.37 8.73
C LEU A 284 13.70 -4.35 7.26
N THR A 285 12.81 -4.04 6.32
CA THR A 285 13.17 -3.84 4.91
C THR A 285 13.99 -2.56 4.76
N LEU A 286 13.58 -1.43 5.35
CA LEU A 286 14.37 -0.19 5.36
C LEU A 286 15.75 -0.40 5.97
N ARG A 287 15.85 -1.19 7.05
CA ARG A 287 17.15 -1.53 7.66
C ARG A 287 18.06 -2.27 6.68
N LYS A 288 17.51 -3.21 5.92
CA LYS A 288 18.29 -3.91 4.89
C LYS A 288 18.73 -2.96 3.78
N LEU A 289 17.83 -2.12 3.28
CA LEU A 289 18.15 -1.10 2.27
C LEU A 289 19.24 -0.14 2.76
N HIS A 290 19.19 0.26 4.04
CA HIS A 290 20.20 1.11 4.65
C HIS A 290 21.59 0.50 4.64
N HIS A 291 21.70 -0.82 4.88
CA HIS A 291 22.98 -1.54 4.95
C HIS A 291 23.46 -2.10 3.60
N HIS A 292 22.59 -2.22 2.61
CA HIS A 292 22.86 -2.82 1.31
C HIS A 292 22.33 -1.92 0.19
N GLN A 293 22.93 -0.74 0.04
CA GLN A 293 22.52 0.23 -0.98
C GLN A 293 22.99 -0.14 -2.39
N ASP A 294 23.93 -1.05 -2.48
CA ASP A 294 24.49 -1.63 -3.71
C ASP A 294 23.68 -2.80 -4.27
N PHE A 295 22.46 -3.05 -3.72
CA PHE A 295 21.61 -4.13 -4.21
C PHE A 295 21.21 -3.91 -5.67
N SER A 296 21.09 -5.02 -6.41
CA SER A 296 20.73 -5.04 -7.83
C SER A 296 19.41 -5.75 -8.13
N SER A 297 18.74 -6.24 -7.10
CA SER A 297 17.38 -6.80 -7.20
C SER A 297 16.64 -6.72 -5.85
N GLY A 298 15.31 -6.55 -5.88
CA GLY A 298 14.49 -6.50 -4.68
C GLY A 298 14.61 -7.76 -3.81
N ASN A 299 14.98 -8.90 -4.39
CA ASN A 299 15.18 -10.16 -3.65
C ASN A 299 16.33 -10.09 -2.62
N GLN A 300 17.38 -9.31 -2.90
CA GLN A 300 18.55 -9.17 -2.01
C GLN A 300 18.19 -8.43 -0.72
N VAL A 301 17.21 -7.53 -0.77
CA VAL A 301 16.78 -6.72 0.36
C VAL A 301 15.47 -7.19 1.00
N LYS A 302 14.87 -8.27 0.50
CA LYS A 302 13.73 -8.92 1.15
C LYS A 302 14.08 -9.42 2.55
N ILE A 303 13.16 -9.23 3.49
CA ILE A 303 13.27 -9.81 4.83
C ILE A 303 13.11 -11.34 4.77
N SER A 304 13.87 -12.05 5.59
CA SER A 304 13.82 -13.51 5.64
C SER A 304 12.51 -14.02 6.25
N ARG A 305 12.10 -15.24 5.89
CA ARG A 305 10.94 -15.90 6.54
C ARG A 305 11.12 -16.01 8.06
N ARG A 306 12.38 -16.17 8.54
CA ARG A 306 12.70 -16.18 9.97
C ARG A 306 12.42 -14.81 10.60
N SER A 307 12.85 -13.72 9.96
CA SER A 307 12.56 -12.35 10.42
C SER A 307 11.07 -12.08 10.50
N VAL A 308 10.29 -12.52 9.50
CA VAL A 308 8.82 -12.43 9.51
C VAL A 308 8.24 -13.15 10.73
N LYS A 309 8.62 -14.41 10.97
CA LYS A 309 8.13 -15.19 12.13
C LYS A 309 8.50 -14.56 13.47
N ILE A 310 9.73 -14.05 13.62
CA ILE A 310 10.18 -13.36 14.84
C ILE A 310 9.38 -12.07 15.05
N THR A 311 9.17 -11.26 14.01
CA THR A 311 8.36 -10.03 14.09
C THR A 311 6.93 -10.35 14.55
N ILE A 312 6.29 -11.35 13.93
CA ILE A 312 4.95 -11.81 14.32
C ILE A 312 4.93 -12.22 15.79
N PHE A 313 5.88 -13.06 16.22
CA PHE A 313 5.92 -13.54 17.59
C PHE A 313 6.10 -12.40 18.61
N LEU A 314 7.09 -11.52 18.40
CA LEU A 314 7.37 -10.42 19.31
C LEU A 314 6.24 -9.40 19.38
N THR A 315 5.65 -9.04 18.23
CA THR A 315 4.54 -8.09 18.18
C THR A 315 3.26 -8.66 18.79
N ASN A 316 3.02 -9.98 18.65
CA ASN A 316 1.88 -10.65 19.29
C ASN A 316 1.99 -10.61 20.83
N LEU A 317 3.19 -10.83 21.38
CA LEU A 317 3.41 -10.73 22.82
C LEU A 317 3.31 -9.29 23.33
N ALA A 318 3.74 -8.33 22.52
CA ALA A 318 3.83 -6.92 22.91
C ALA A 318 2.60 -6.08 22.54
N ALA A 319 1.61 -6.63 21.83
CA ALA A 319 0.50 -5.86 21.23
C ALA A 319 -0.23 -4.93 22.23
N ASN A 320 -0.29 -5.30 23.50
CA ASN A 320 -0.95 -4.54 24.58
C ASN A 320 0.02 -3.64 25.37
N HIS A 321 1.32 -3.62 25.02
CA HIS A 321 2.38 -2.98 25.81
C HIS A 321 3.12 -1.90 25.02
N ASP A 322 2.60 -0.68 25.04
CA ASP A 322 3.12 0.45 24.22
C ASP A 322 4.62 0.71 24.43
N ARG A 323 5.12 0.62 25.67
CA ARG A 323 6.56 0.82 25.96
C ARG A 323 7.43 -0.24 25.30
N VAL A 324 6.97 -1.49 25.30
CA VAL A 324 7.68 -2.61 24.65
C VAL A 324 7.66 -2.45 23.13
N LEU A 325 6.52 -2.05 22.55
CA LEU A 325 6.41 -1.79 21.13
C LEU A 325 7.34 -0.67 20.67
N LYS A 326 7.42 0.44 21.40
CA LYS A 326 8.36 1.55 21.14
C LYS A 326 9.81 1.06 21.19
N PHE A 327 10.16 0.25 22.20
CA PHE A 327 11.49 -0.33 22.33
C PHE A 327 11.83 -1.27 21.17
N LEU A 328 10.93 -2.18 20.81
CA LEU A 328 11.13 -3.12 19.69
C LEU A 328 11.31 -2.36 18.35
N PHE A 329 10.51 -1.32 18.13
CA PHE A 329 10.64 -0.48 16.95
C PHE A 329 11.99 0.24 16.92
N SER A 330 12.41 0.86 18.05
CA SER A 330 13.71 1.53 18.12
C SER A 330 14.89 0.58 17.89
N LEU A 331 14.78 -0.67 18.35
CA LEU A 331 15.77 -1.71 18.11
C LEU A 331 15.80 -2.13 16.63
N ALA A 332 14.63 -2.27 15.99
CA ALA A 332 14.53 -2.59 14.56
C ALA A 332 15.07 -1.46 13.67
N ALA A 333 14.83 -0.21 14.08
CA ALA A 333 15.28 1.00 13.37
C ALA A 333 16.72 1.43 13.71
N LYS A 334 17.42 0.68 14.58
CA LYS A 334 18.78 1.07 15.04
C LYS A 334 19.72 1.30 13.86
N GLY A 335 20.33 2.49 13.82
CA GLY A 335 21.26 2.93 12.79
C GLY A 335 20.63 3.64 11.60
N ILE A 336 19.31 3.54 11.40
CA ILE A 336 18.62 4.26 10.33
C ILE A 336 18.42 5.71 10.78
N PRO A 337 18.86 6.73 9.99
CA PRO A 337 18.66 8.13 10.33
C PRO A 337 17.17 8.52 10.26
N LEU A 338 16.83 9.64 10.90
CA LEU A 338 15.53 10.31 10.81
C LEU A 338 15.70 11.65 10.11
N SER A 339 14.75 12.03 9.29
CA SER A 339 14.67 13.37 8.71
C SER A 339 13.29 13.97 8.93
N PRO A 340 13.20 15.27 9.27
CA PRO A 340 11.91 15.92 9.45
C PRO A 340 11.12 15.91 8.14
N LEU A 341 9.83 15.68 8.22
CA LEU A 341 8.92 15.78 7.07
C LEU A 341 8.78 17.27 6.71
N LYS A 342 9.12 17.62 5.47
CA LYS A 342 9.07 19.01 4.99
C LYS A 342 7.72 19.36 4.36
N THR A 343 6.94 18.37 3.99
CA THR A 343 5.67 18.56 3.30
C THR A 343 4.53 18.46 4.31
N PRO A 344 3.59 19.42 4.35
CA PRO A 344 2.36 19.25 5.11
C PRO A 344 1.64 18.01 4.59
N GLN A 345 1.08 17.20 5.49
CA GLN A 345 0.21 16.11 5.11
C GLN A 345 -1.06 16.70 4.49
N ILE A 346 -1.16 16.69 3.16
CA ILE A 346 -2.30 17.25 2.45
C ILE A 346 -3.30 16.12 2.22
N SER A 347 -4.50 16.25 2.79
CA SER A 347 -5.65 15.44 2.39
C SER A 347 -6.15 15.95 1.04
N TYR A 348 -6.02 15.15 -0.02
CA TYR A 348 -6.51 15.49 -1.36
C TYR A 348 -7.98 15.13 -1.59
N GLY A 349 -8.69 14.68 -0.54
CA GLY A 349 -10.03 14.11 -0.61
C GLY A 349 -11.15 14.99 -0.03
N LYS A 350 -11.15 16.31 -0.32
CA LYS A 350 -12.36 17.13 -0.12
C LYS A 350 -13.01 17.43 -1.44
#